data_f4225f549b2f130d1866afca385635fc
#
_entry.id   f4225f549b2f130d1866afca385635fc
#
_cell.length_a   1.000
_cell.length_b   1.000
_cell.length_c   1.000
_cell.angle_alpha   90.00
_cell.angle_beta   90.00
_cell.angle_gamma   90.00
#
_symmetry.space_group_name_H-M   'P 1'
#
loop_
_entity.id
_entity.type
_entity.pdbx_description
1 polymer ?
#
loop_
_entity_poly.entity_id
_entity_poly.type
_entity_poly.pdbx_seq_one_letter_code
_entity_poly.pdbx_strand_id
1 'polypeptide(L)'
;LLMAAGEPDLVILAGFMRIIGGPVLEPFKGRMINLHPALLPKYRGVDTYRRALDAGDDIHGASIHFVTAELDGGPVISQVVIPVLEDDSAESLAARLGPKEHELVTATVEFFTRHMVECDGGTIKVDGNPVDKPYILQEDGSLV
;
A
#
# COMPACT_ATOMS: atom_id res chain seq x y z
N LEU A 1 -19.01 -11.98 4.33
CA LEU A 1 -19.00 -10.65 4.97
C LEU A 1 -18.92 -9.53 3.95
N LEU A 2 -17.92 -9.56 3.06
CA LEU A 2 -17.79 -8.55 2.00
C LEU A 2 -18.98 -8.58 1.04
N MET A 3 -19.48 -9.77 0.70
CA MET A 3 -20.64 -9.92 -0.15
C MET A 3 -21.94 -9.49 0.53
N ALA A 4 -22.01 -9.62 1.86
CA ALA A 4 -23.17 -9.15 2.64
C ALA A 4 -23.27 -7.63 2.69
N ALA A 5 -22.15 -6.92 2.48
CA ALA A 5 -22.11 -5.46 2.44
C ALA A 5 -22.49 -4.88 1.07
N GLY A 6 -22.79 -5.73 0.07
CA GLY A 6 -23.05 -5.35 -1.31
C GLY A 6 -21.83 -5.51 -2.20
N GLU A 7 -21.84 -4.86 -3.37
CA GLU A 7 -20.72 -4.91 -4.31
C GLU A 7 -19.95 -3.58 -4.29
N PRO A 8 -18.91 -3.45 -3.44
CA PRO A 8 -18.12 -2.22 -3.41
C PRO A 8 -17.27 -2.08 -4.67
N ASP A 9 -17.02 -0.84 -5.08
CA ASP A 9 -16.12 -0.54 -6.21
C ASP A 9 -14.66 -0.75 -5.83
N LEU A 10 -14.32 -0.57 -4.56
CA LEU A 10 -12.97 -0.70 -4.03
C LEU A 10 -13.01 -1.28 -2.62
N VAL A 11 -12.17 -2.25 -2.36
CA VAL A 11 -11.99 -2.83 -1.03
C VAL A 11 -10.59 -2.47 -0.54
N ILE A 12 -10.52 -1.90 0.65
CA ILE A 12 -9.27 -1.46 1.26
C ILE A 12 -8.98 -2.32 2.49
N LEU A 13 -7.80 -2.92 2.52
CA LEU A 13 -7.30 -3.65 3.67
C LEU A 13 -6.21 -2.82 4.35
N ALA A 14 -6.22 -2.82 5.67
CA ALA A 14 -5.17 -2.18 6.46
C ALA A 14 -4.84 -3.11 7.65
N GLY A 15 -3.56 -3.43 7.79
CA GLY A 15 -3.13 -4.34 8.83
C GLY A 15 -3.53 -5.80 8.61
N PHE A 16 -3.89 -6.17 7.41
CA PHE A 16 -4.28 -7.54 7.08
C PHE A 16 -3.02 -8.35 6.74
N MET A 17 -2.77 -9.40 7.54
CA MET A 17 -1.50 -10.14 7.51
C MET A 17 -1.63 -11.55 6.92
N ARG A 18 -2.73 -11.84 6.24
CA ARG A 18 -2.98 -13.16 5.67
C ARG A 18 -3.07 -13.11 4.16
N ILE A 19 -2.70 -14.20 3.51
CA ILE A 19 -2.94 -14.39 2.09
C ILE A 19 -4.44 -14.58 1.87
N ILE A 20 -5.00 -13.81 0.96
CA ILE A 20 -6.41 -13.91 0.59
C ILE A 20 -6.57 -15.05 -0.40
N GLY A 21 -7.41 -16.02 -0.06
CA GLY A 21 -7.70 -17.16 -0.94
C GLY A 21 -8.54 -16.76 -2.15
N GLY A 22 -8.43 -17.57 -3.22
CA GLY A 22 -9.13 -17.32 -4.47
C GLY A 22 -10.64 -17.09 -4.34
N PRO A 23 -11.39 -17.88 -3.55
CA PRO A 23 -12.83 -17.67 -3.39
C PRO A 23 -13.22 -16.30 -2.83
N VAL A 24 -12.35 -15.67 -2.01
CA VAL A 24 -12.57 -14.34 -1.48
C VAL A 24 -12.04 -13.28 -2.43
N LEU A 25 -10.86 -13.51 -3.01
CA LEU A 25 -10.18 -12.56 -3.88
C LEU A 25 -10.86 -12.40 -5.24
N GLU A 26 -11.31 -13.49 -5.84
CA GLU A 26 -11.81 -13.51 -7.22
C GLU A 26 -12.91 -12.49 -7.52
N PRO A 27 -13.96 -12.35 -6.65
CA PRO A 27 -15.00 -11.34 -6.90
C PRO A 27 -14.48 -9.90 -6.88
N PHE A 28 -13.35 -9.65 -6.22
CA PHE A 28 -12.78 -8.31 -6.05
C PHE A 28 -11.44 -8.12 -6.78
N LYS A 29 -11.11 -9.03 -7.68
CA LYS A 29 -9.86 -8.98 -8.43
C LYS A 29 -9.71 -7.65 -9.15
N GLY A 30 -8.57 -6.98 -8.92
CA GLY A 30 -8.32 -5.65 -9.45
C GLY A 30 -9.04 -4.51 -8.73
N ARG A 31 -9.78 -4.82 -7.65
CA ARG A 31 -10.53 -3.83 -6.85
C ARG A 31 -10.19 -3.90 -5.36
N MET A 32 -9.21 -4.68 -4.98
CA MET A 32 -8.78 -4.82 -3.59
C MET A 32 -7.37 -4.31 -3.44
N ILE A 33 -7.18 -3.35 -2.53
CA ILE A 33 -5.88 -2.77 -2.22
C ILE A 33 -5.56 -2.96 -0.75
N ASN A 34 -4.28 -2.96 -0.41
CA ASN A 34 -3.80 -3.14 0.96
C ASN A 34 -2.72 -2.11 1.29
N LEU A 35 -2.78 -1.63 2.52
CA LEU A 35 -1.74 -0.79 3.11
C LEU A 35 -0.74 -1.69 3.83
N HIS A 36 0.53 -1.58 3.46
CA HIS A 36 1.62 -2.35 4.06
C HIS A 36 2.71 -1.40 4.58
N PRO A 37 3.19 -1.56 5.83
CA PRO A 37 4.12 -0.61 6.44
C PRO A 37 5.58 -0.89 6.04
N ALA A 38 5.85 -0.84 4.74
CA ALA A 38 7.19 -0.93 4.18
C ALA A 38 7.21 -0.32 2.79
N LEU A 39 8.40 0.03 2.32
CA LEU A 39 8.61 0.48 0.95
C LEU A 39 8.80 -0.74 0.04
N LEU A 40 7.68 -1.38 -0.32
CA LEU A 40 7.71 -2.56 -1.18
C LEU A 40 8.48 -2.28 -2.49
N PRO A 41 9.25 -3.25 -2.99
CA PRO A 41 9.26 -4.67 -2.65
C PRO A 41 10.07 -5.06 -1.42
N LYS A 42 10.64 -4.11 -0.69
CA LYS A 42 11.34 -4.41 0.55
C LYS A 42 10.37 -4.86 1.63
N TYR A 43 10.79 -5.82 2.42
CA TYR A 43 10.13 -6.22 3.67
C TYR A 43 8.67 -6.63 3.52
N ARG A 44 8.43 -7.61 2.68
CA ARG A 44 7.14 -8.29 2.65
C ARG A 44 6.92 -9.01 3.99
N GLY A 45 5.67 -9.12 4.42
CA GLY A 45 5.33 -9.82 5.64
C GLY A 45 5.41 -8.95 6.88
N VAL A 46 5.82 -9.53 8.00
CA VAL A 46 5.77 -8.92 9.34
C VAL A 46 7.09 -8.27 9.75
N ASP A 47 7.05 -7.55 10.88
CA ASP A 47 8.22 -6.94 11.53
C ASP A 47 9.01 -5.98 10.65
N THR A 48 8.32 -5.23 9.81
CA THR A 48 8.97 -4.35 8.82
C THR A 48 9.79 -3.25 9.47
N TYR A 49 9.33 -2.68 10.59
CA TYR A 49 10.06 -1.62 11.30
C TYR A 49 11.38 -2.14 11.84
N ARG A 50 11.35 -3.27 12.52
CA ARG A 50 12.56 -3.90 13.06
C ARG A 50 13.52 -4.28 11.93
N ARG A 51 12.99 -4.84 10.86
CA ARG A 51 13.82 -5.27 9.73
C ARG A 51 14.51 -4.08 9.06
N ALA A 52 13.82 -2.96 8.92
CA ALA A 52 14.41 -1.73 8.38
C ALA A 52 15.51 -1.18 9.30
N LEU A 53 15.27 -1.17 10.61
CA LEU A 53 16.25 -0.71 11.59
C LEU A 53 17.47 -1.63 11.62
N ASP A 54 17.28 -2.93 11.62
CA ASP A 54 18.37 -3.91 11.62
C ASP A 54 19.22 -3.83 10.35
N ALA A 55 18.61 -3.47 9.24
CA ALA A 55 19.32 -3.29 7.97
C ALA A 55 20.07 -1.96 7.88
N GLY A 56 19.84 -1.04 8.82
CA GLY A 56 20.45 0.28 8.80
C GLY A 56 19.90 1.19 7.71
N ASP A 57 18.63 1.01 7.32
CA ASP A 57 18.01 1.83 6.29
C ASP A 57 17.88 3.29 6.73
N ASP A 58 18.14 4.22 5.84
CA ASP A 58 18.00 5.66 6.08
C ASP A 58 16.55 6.14 5.92
N ILE A 59 15.75 5.40 5.20
CA ILE A 59 14.35 5.71 4.95
C ILE A 59 13.49 4.47 5.19
N HIS A 60 12.24 4.74 5.55
CA HIS A 60 11.21 3.72 5.68
C HIS A 60 9.88 4.32 5.21
N GLY A 61 8.83 3.56 5.15
CA GLY A 61 7.56 4.10 4.73
C GLY A 61 6.47 3.05 4.64
N ALA A 62 5.43 3.40 3.91
CA ALA A 62 4.30 2.52 3.66
C ALA A 62 3.97 2.50 2.17
N SER A 63 3.38 1.41 1.74
CA SER A 63 2.96 1.20 0.36
C SER A 63 1.49 0.80 0.32
N ILE A 64 0.78 1.27 -0.68
CA ILE A 64 -0.53 0.73 -1.05
C ILE A 64 -0.35 -0.03 -2.36
N HIS A 65 -0.78 -1.27 -2.36
CA HIS A 65 -0.63 -2.17 -3.50
C HIS A 65 -1.93 -2.92 -3.78
N PHE A 66 -2.07 -3.38 -5.01
CA PHE A 66 -3.17 -4.30 -5.34
C PHE A 66 -2.94 -5.63 -4.66
N VAL A 67 -4.03 -6.21 -4.13
CA VAL A 67 -3.98 -7.53 -3.50
C VAL A 67 -4.08 -8.61 -4.57
N THR A 68 -3.13 -9.53 -4.53
CA THR A 68 -3.07 -10.71 -5.38
C THR A 68 -2.99 -11.96 -4.49
N ALA A 69 -2.91 -13.13 -5.10
CA ALA A 69 -2.73 -14.38 -4.33
C ALA A 69 -1.36 -14.46 -3.64
N GLU A 70 -0.43 -13.60 -4.01
CA GLU A 70 0.90 -13.55 -3.42
C GLU A 70 0.95 -12.53 -2.29
N LEU A 71 1.45 -12.91 -1.12
CA LEU A 71 1.55 -12.02 0.03
C LEU A 71 2.39 -10.79 -0.28
N ASP A 72 1.78 -9.60 -0.16
CA ASP A 72 2.42 -8.30 -0.43
C ASP A 72 3.14 -8.25 -1.79
N GLY A 73 2.71 -9.07 -2.74
CA GLY A 73 3.37 -9.24 -4.02
C GLY A 73 2.68 -8.54 -5.19
N GLY A 74 1.52 -7.94 -4.97
CA GLY A 74 0.82 -7.20 -6.01
C GLY A 74 1.51 -5.88 -6.37
N PRO A 75 1.20 -5.29 -7.54
CA PRO A 75 1.85 -4.06 -7.98
C PRO A 75 1.54 -2.89 -7.04
N VAL A 76 2.55 -2.07 -6.78
CA VAL A 76 2.48 -0.94 -5.85
C VAL A 76 1.91 0.29 -6.56
N ILE A 77 0.88 0.88 -5.96
CA ILE A 77 0.19 2.05 -6.52
C ILE A 77 0.82 3.33 -6.00
N SER A 78 1.01 3.42 -4.68
CA SER A 78 1.46 4.65 -4.02
C SER A 78 2.30 4.31 -2.80
N GLN A 79 3.14 5.27 -2.42
CA GLN A 79 4.02 5.13 -1.25
C GLN A 79 4.14 6.46 -0.52
N VAL A 80 4.42 6.39 0.77
CA VAL A 80 4.87 7.52 1.57
C VAL A 80 6.21 7.16 2.20
N VAL A 81 7.13 8.12 2.20
CA VAL A 81 8.50 7.94 2.70
C VAL A 81 8.71 8.82 3.90
N ILE A 82 9.30 8.27 4.95
CA ILE A 82 9.78 9.03 6.12
C ILE A 82 11.26 8.73 6.36
N PRO A 83 12.00 9.66 6.96
CA PRO A 83 13.38 9.38 7.35
C PRO A 83 13.41 8.46 8.57
N VAL A 84 14.43 7.61 8.64
CA VAL A 84 14.77 6.86 9.85
C VAL A 84 15.79 7.70 10.61
N LEU A 85 15.48 8.02 11.86
CA LEU A 85 16.34 8.82 12.71
C LEU A 85 17.32 7.92 13.47
N GLU A 86 18.46 8.46 13.83
CA GLU A 86 19.56 7.70 14.45
C GLU A 86 19.14 6.96 15.73
N ASP A 87 18.24 7.58 16.52
CA ASP A 87 17.76 7.03 17.78
C ASP A 87 16.38 6.35 17.69
N ASP A 88 15.91 6.06 16.47
CA ASP A 88 14.61 5.43 16.30
C ASP A 88 14.57 4.01 16.86
N SER A 89 13.45 3.71 17.50
CA SER A 89 13.00 2.35 17.80
C SER A 89 11.90 1.96 16.81
N ALA A 90 11.50 0.69 16.83
CA ALA A 90 10.36 0.23 16.05
C ALA A 90 9.09 1.02 16.42
N GLU A 91 8.92 1.30 17.73
CA GLU A 91 7.77 2.03 18.26
C GLU A 91 7.75 3.50 17.81
N SER A 92 8.90 4.19 17.88
CA SER A 92 8.97 5.61 17.47
C SER A 92 8.79 5.75 15.95
N LEU A 93 9.35 4.84 15.19
CA LEU A 93 9.21 4.83 13.74
C LEU A 93 7.74 4.59 13.34
N ALA A 94 7.07 3.63 13.98
CA ALA A 94 5.66 3.37 13.77
C ALA A 94 4.78 4.55 14.15
N ALA A 95 5.10 5.23 15.26
CA ALA A 95 4.35 6.41 15.72
C ALA A 95 4.43 7.57 14.70
N ARG A 96 5.57 7.75 14.03
CA ARG A 96 5.72 8.78 13.00
C ARG A 96 5.07 8.38 11.69
N LEU A 97 5.08 7.09 11.35
CA LEU A 97 4.51 6.62 10.08
C LEU A 97 2.98 6.60 10.12
N GLY A 98 2.36 6.29 11.28
CA GLY A 98 0.91 6.14 11.39
C GLY A 98 0.09 7.28 10.78
N PRO A 99 0.33 8.56 11.15
CA PRO A 99 -0.36 9.69 10.53
C PRO A 99 -0.13 9.78 9.02
N LYS A 100 1.05 9.44 8.55
CA LYS A 100 1.38 9.44 7.11
C LYS A 100 0.68 8.32 6.37
N GLU A 101 0.47 7.19 7.01
CA GLU A 101 -0.33 6.09 6.44
C GLU A 101 -1.77 6.53 6.20
N HIS A 102 -2.37 7.26 7.15
CA HIS A 102 -3.72 7.80 7.00
C HIS A 102 -3.80 8.79 5.83
N GLU A 103 -2.83 9.68 5.72
CA GLU A 103 -2.74 10.61 4.59
C GLU A 103 -2.60 9.86 3.26
N LEU A 104 -1.79 8.81 3.23
CA LEU A 104 -1.59 8.01 2.03
C LEU A 104 -2.87 7.31 1.59
N VAL A 105 -3.62 6.72 2.52
CA VAL A 105 -4.90 6.07 2.23
C VAL A 105 -5.87 7.09 1.66
N THR A 106 -6.02 8.25 2.30
CA THR A 106 -6.92 9.30 1.85
C THR A 106 -6.56 9.78 0.44
N ALA A 107 -5.30 10.08 0.21
CA ALA A 107 -4.83 10.54 -1.11
C ALA A 107 -5.04 9.49 -2.19
N THR A 108 -4.79 8.23 -1.87
CA THR A 108 -4.94 7.13 -2.83
C THR A 108 -6.42 6.88 -3.16
N VAL A 109 -7.31 6.92 -2.17
CA VAL A 109 -8.75 6.79 -2.41
C VAL A 109 -9.25 7.94 -3.29
N GLU A 110 -8.85 9.17 -3.00
CA GLU A 110 -9.17 10.32 -3.86
C GLU A 110 -8.68 10.13 -5.29
N PHE A 111 -7.47 9.59 -5.44
CA PHE A 111 -6.91 9.28 -6.76
C PHE A 111 -7.78 8.30 -7.53
N PHE A 112 -8.27 7.25 -6.86
CA PHE A 112 -9.20 6.29 -7.46
C PHE A 112 -10.54 6.91 -7.86
N THR A 113 -10.98 7.99 -7.21
CA THR A 113 -12.21 8.68 -7.58
C THR A 113 -12.05 9.58 -8.80
N ARG A 114 -10.81 10.02 -9.09
CA ARG A 114 -10.50 10.95 -10.19
C ARG A 114 -9.94 10.27 -11.42
N HIS A 115 -9.40 9.09 -11.28
CA HIS A 115 -8.72 8.35 -12.34
C HIS A 115 -9.21 6.92 -12.40
N MET A 116 -9.15 6.35 -13.59
CA MET A 116 -9.37 4.91 -13.77
C MET A 116 -8.05 4.19 -13.50
N VAL A 117 -7.96 3.51 -12.37
CA VAL A 117 -6.75 2.78 -11.95
C VAL A 117 -7.02 1.30 -12.14
N GLU A 118 -6.24 0.64 -12.98
CA GLU A 118 -6.42 -0.76 -13.32
C GLU A 118 -5.15 -1.55 -13.04
N CYS A 119 -5.34 -2.80 -12.65
CA CYS A 119 -4.26 -3.77 -12.51
C CYS A 119 -4.40 -4.78 -13.64
N ASP A 120 -3.41 -4.81 -14.52
CA ASP A 120 -3.40 -5.69 -15.70
C ASP A 120 -2.12 -6.52 -15.70
N GLY A 121 -2.23 -7.77 -15.24
CA GLY A 121 -1.12 -8.73 -15.27
C GLY A 121 0.15 -8.26 -14.55
N GLY A 122 0.02 -7.55 -13.45
CA GLY A 122 1.17 -7.02 -12.71
C GLY A 122 1.60 -5.62 -13.12
N THR A 123 0.93 -5.03 -14.09
CA THR A 123 1.14 -3.65 -14.52
C THR A 123 -0.04 -2.80 -14.08
N ILE A 124 0.25 -1.61 -13.58
CA ILE A 124 -0.78 -0.63 -13.24
C ILE A 124 -0.98 0.29 -14.43
N LYS A 125 -2.24 0.52 -14.80
CA LYS A 125 -2.62 1.52 -15.79
C LYS A 125 -3.47 2.58 -15.12
N VAL A 126 -3.17 3.83 -15.42
CA VAL A 126 -3.94 4.99 -14.97
C VAL A 126 -4.49 5.69 -16.21
N ASP A 127 -5.82 5.78 -16.31
CA ASP A 127 -6.51 6.34 -17.46
C ASP A 127 -6.06 5.72 -18.80
N GLY A 128 -5.80 4.41 -18.76
CA GLY A 128 -5.36 3.63 -19.94
C GLY A 128 -3.86 3.66 -20.21
N ASN A 129 -3.08 4.43 -19.46
CA ASN A 129 -1.65 4.56 -19.65
C ASN A 129 -0.87 3.74 -18.61
N PRO A 130 0.11 2.91 -19.04
CA PRO A 130 0.89 2.14 -18.10
C PRO A 130 1.77 3.04 -17.21
N VAL A 131 1.89 2.65 -15.94
CA VAL A 131 2.69 3.36 -14.94
C VAL A 131 3.76 2.40 -14.42
N ASP A 132 5.01 2.82 -14.48
CA ASP A 132 6.15 1.98 -14.10
C ASP A 132 6.71 2.28 -12.70
N LYS A 133 6.22 3.32 -12.05
CA LYS A 133 6.67 3.73 -10.71
C LYS A 133 5.47 4.06 -9.83
N PRO A 134 5.56 3.77 -8.51
CA PRO A 134 4.52 4.20 -7.59
C PRO A 134 4.44 5.72 -7.51
N TYR A 135 3.24 6.22 -7.26
CA TYR A 135 3.05 7.63 -6.91
C TYR A 135 3.55 7.86 -5.48
N ILE A 136 4.19 8.99 -5.24
CA ILE A 136 4.76 9.32 -3.93
C ILE A 136 3.93 10.44 -3.29
N LEU A 137 3.52 10.22 -2.04
CA LEU A 137 2.79 11.23 -1.27
C LEU A 137 3.72 12.41 -0.95
N GLN A 138 3.27 13.60 -1.32
CA GLN A 138 3.99 14.84 -1.06
C GLN A 138 3.51 15.47 0.26
N GLU A 139 4.25 16.46 0.75
CA GLU A 139 3.88 17.15 1.99
C GLU A 139 2.55 17.90 1.90
N ASP A 140 2.16 18.34 0.71
CA ASP A 140 0.88 19.00 0.48
C ASP A 140 -0.31 18.03 0.35
N GLY A 141 -0.07 16.73 0.48
CA GLY A 141 -1.08 15.69 0.39
C GLY A 141 -1.37 15.19 -1.03
N SER A 142 -0.65 15.70 -2.03
CA SER A 142 -0.80 15.23 -3.41
C SER A 142 0.01 13.96 -3.67
N LEU A 143 -0.39 13.21 -4.69
CA LEU A 143 0.38 12.08 -5.23
C LEU A 143 1.06 12.49 -6.53
N VAL A 144 2.34 12.28 -6.58
CA VAL A 144 3.12 12.60 -7.79
C VAL A 144 3.90 11.40 -8.29
#